data_ce5d1a99b467803923f5b80a933c371f
#
_entry.id   ce5d1a99b467803923f5b80a933c371f
#
_cell.length_a   1.000
_cell.length_b   1.000
_cell.length_c   1.000
_cell.angle_alpha   90.00
_cell.angle_beta   90.00
_cell.angle_gamma   90.00
#
_symmetry.space_group_name_H-M   'P 1'
#
loop_
_entity.id
_entity.type
_entity.pdbx_description
1 polymer ?
#
loop_
_entity_poly.entity_id
_entity_poly.type
_entity_poly.pdbx_seq_one_letter_code
_entity_poly.pdbx_strand_id
1 'polypeptide(L)'
;MPEQIPPLVPALSELAGLLLSATSFIELVQEVAELAVRAVDPVWTCGITLSQQGRVFTVAAADELASQLDEQQYELDFGPCLQALDSGEVVDAPDLGVEDRWEGYPMIAMGYGIRGVYSVPLIVVGKPVGVLNLYARTPDAFGALDRQLAALLAGQAAIAVTAALRHYDEVTLSDHLRIALSSRSVIDQAIGIVMAQQRGTPEQAFAVLRTISQRRNIKLRVVAAELGETISRTEPATTGEPAAF
;
A
#
# COMPACT_ATOMS: atom_id res chain seq x y z
N MET A 1 28.56 -17.99 -25.71
CA MET A 1 27.64 -17.01 -25.11
C MET A 1 26.89 -17.75 -24.02
N PRO A 2 26.97 -17.39 -22.73
CA PRO A 2 26.12 -18.02 -21.73
C PRO A 2 24.66 -17.68 -22.08
N GLU A 3 23.85 -18.70 -22.19
CA GLU A 3 22.40 -18.62 -22.37
C GLU A 3 21.86 -17.83 -21.16
N GLN A 4 21.34 -16.62 -21.42
CA GLN A 4 20.71 -15.82 -20.38
C GLN A 4 19.44 -16.57 -19.97
N ILE A 5 19.44 -17.15 -18.78
CA ILE A 5 18.25 -17.73 -18.18
C ILE A 5 17.20 -16.63 -18.15
N PRO A 6 16.01 -16.84 -18.75
CA PRO A 6 14.97 -15.82 -18.73
C PRO A 6 14.72 -15.35 -17.28
N PRO A 7 14.56 -14.05 -17.00
CA PRO A 7 14.35 -13.52 -15.64
C PRO A 7 13.15 -14.15 -14.91
N LEU A 8 12.27 -14.79 -15.64
CA LEU A 8 11.13 -15.57 -15.17
C LEU A 8 11.54 -16.74 -14.25
N VAL A 9 12.62 -17.49 -14.59
CA VAL A 9 13.01 -18.69 -13.84
C VAL A 9 13.53 -18.38 -12.44
N PRO A 10 14.45 -17.41 -12.26
CA PRO A 10 14.83 -16.97 -10.92
C PRO A 10 13.67 -16.46 -10.09
N ALA A 11 12.80 -15.63 -10.66
CA ALA A 11 11.62 -15.09 -9.98
C ALA A 11 10.65 -16.19 -9.52
N LEU A 12 10.40 -17.21 -10.37
CA LEU A 12 9.57 -18.37 -10.00
C LEU A 12 10.21 -19.20 -8.88
N SER A 13 11.53 -19.39 -8.90
CA SER A 13 12.23 -20.14 -7.85
C SER A 13 12.21 -19.40 -6.53
N GLU A 14 12.41 -18.09 -6.54
CA GLU A 14 12.31 -17.24 -5.35
C GLU A 14 10.88 -17.25 -4.80
N LEU A 15 9.88 -17.11 -5.66
CA LEU A 15 8.47 -17.16 -5.30
C LEU A 15 8.07 -18.51 -4.65
N ALA A 16 8.55 -19.64 -5.20
CA ALA A 16 8.33 -20.96 -4.61
C ALA A 16 8.99 -21.08 -3.22
N GLY A 17 10.17 -20.50 -3.04
CA GLY A 17 10.85 -20.42 -1.75
C GLY A 17 10.03 -19.62 -0.73
N LEU A 18 9.49 -18.48 -1.11
CA LEU A 18 8.64 -17.63 -0.26
C LEU A 18 7.39 -18.35 0.23
N LEU A 19 6.71 -19.09 -0.67
CA LEU A 19 5.53 -19.88 -0.31
C LEU A 19 5.82 -20.97 0.73
N LEU A 20 7.06 -21.47 0.76
CA LEU A 20 7.48 -22.51 1.70
C LEU A 20 8.02 -21.95 3.02
N SER A 21 8.53 -20.72 3.04
CA SER A 21 9.21 -20.11 4.19
C SER A 21 8.37 -19.09 4.95
N ALA A 22 7.36 -18.48 4.33
CA ALA A 22 6.52 -17.49 4.98
C ALA A 22 5.77 -18.09 6.16
N THR A 23 5.90 -17.46 7.33
CA THR A 23 5.28 -17.91 8.58
C THR A 23 3.92 -17.27 8.82
N SER A 24 3.63 -16.18 8.10
CA SER A 24 2.35 -15.49 8.17
C SER A 24 1.89 -14.95 6.81
N PHE A 25 0.58 -14.70 6.69
CA PHE A 25 0.00 -14.05 5.50
C PHE A 25 0.62 -12.68 5.21
N ILE A 26 0.83 -11.85 6.25
CA ILE A 26 1.38 -10.50 6.10
C ILE A 26 2.82 -10.56 5.58
N GLU A 27 3.64 -11.47 6.10
CA GLU A 27 4.99 -11.68 5.59
C GLU A 27 4.97 -12.09 4.12
N LEU A 28 4.09 -13.01 3.73
CA LEU A 28 4.02 -13.48 2.36
C LEU A 28 3.62 -12.37 1.37
N VAL A 29 2.59 -11.59 1.66
CA VAL A 29 2.19 -10.49 0.76
C VAL A 29 3.22 -9.35 0.74
N GLN A 30 3.92 -9.11 1.86
CA GLN A 30 5.02 -8.15 1.93
C GLN A 30 6.19 -8.59 1.03
N GLU A 31 6.59 -9.85 1.11
CA GLU A 31 7.63 -10.43 0.26
C GLU A 31 7.25 -10.41 -1.23
N VAL A 32 5.96 -10.63 -1.56
CA VAL A 32 5.48 -10.49 -2.95
C VAL A 32 5.62 -9.06 -3.45
N ALA A 33 5.28 -8.06 -2.64
CA ALA A 33 5.44 -6.64 -3.02
C ALA A 33 6.92 -6.27 -3.25
N GLU A 34 7.82 -6.74 -2.38
CA GLU A 34 9.25 -6.52 -2.50
C GLU A 34 9.84 -7.28 -3.70
N LEU A 35 9.39 -8.52 -3.95
CA LEU A 35 9.81 -9.30 -5.11
C LEU A 35 9.38 -8.63 -6.42
N ALA A 36 8.20 -8.01 -6.46
CA ALA A 36 7.74 -7.27 -7.64
C ALA A 36 8.72 -6.16 -8.03
N VAL A 37 9.24 -5.41 -7.06
CA VAL A 37 10.25 -4.36 -7.30
C VAL A 37 11.58 -4.94 -7.75
N ARG A 38 11.99 -6.12 -7.23
CA ARG A 38 13.27 -6.75 -7.62
C ARG A 38 13.22 -7.48 -8.96
N ALA A 39 12.07 -8.08 -9.30
CA ALA A 39 11.96 -8.99 -10.43
C ALA A 39 11.40 -8.34 -11.71
N VAL A 40 10.63 -7.25 -11.58
CA VAL A 40 10.04 -6.53 -12.70
C VAL A 40 10.81 -5.22 -12.90
N ASP A 41 11.71 -5.21 -13.87
CA ASP A 41 12.74 -4.17 -14.05
C ASP A 41 12.22 -2.72 -14.01
N PRO A 42 11.11 -2.35 -14.69
CA PRO A 42 10.64 -0.96 -14.68
C PRO A 42 9.91 -0.55 -13.39
N VAL A 43 9.62 -1.48 -12.46
CA VAL A 43 8.89 -1.18 -11.24
C VAL A 43 9.75 -0.39 -10.28
N TRP A 44 9.30 0.82 -9.97
CA TRP A 44 9.92 1.68 -8.97
C TRP A 44 9.45 1.35 -7.56
N THR A 45 8.15 1.15 -7.41
CA THR A 45 7.53 0.72 -6.16
C THR A 45 6.27 -0.09 -6.41
N CYS A 46 5.79 -0.82 -5.42
CA CYS A 46 4.67 -1.75 -5.51
C CYS A 46 3.84 -1.74 -4.24
N GLY A 47 2.51 -1.73 -4.40
CA GLY A 47 1.55 -1.92 -3.32
C GLY A 47 0.61 -3.10 -3.58
N ILE A 48 0.13 -3.73 -2.52
CA ILE A 48 -0.92 -4.75 -2.56
C ILE A 48 -2.11 -4.24 -1.76
N THR A 49 -3.18 -4.01 -2.46
CA THR A 49 -4.48 -3.58 -1.94
C THR A 49 -5.39 -4.78 -1.71
N LEU A 50 -6.16 -4.78 -0.63
CA LEU A 50 -7.27 -5.71 -0.42
C LEU A 50 -8.57 -4.96 -0.22
N SER A 51 -9.68 -5.63 -0.59
CA SER A 51 -11.04 -5.20 -0.30
C SER A 51 -11.70 -6.18 0.66
N GLN A 52 -12.19 -5.68 1.79
CA GLN A 52 -12.93 -6.47 2.76
C GLN A 52 -14.13 -5.70 3.30
N GLN A 53 -15.32 -6.29 3.20
CA GLN A 53 -16.58 -5.69 3.69
C GLN A 53 -16.81 -4.26 3.17
N GLY A 54 -16.46 -4.01 1.89
CA GLY A 54 -16.58 -2.69 1.26
C GLY A 54 -15.51 -1.66 1.66
N ARG A 55 -14.51 -2.07 2.42
CA ARG A 55 -13.35 -1.24 2.75
C ARG A 55 -12.15 -1.67 1.91
N VAL A 56 -11.44 -0.69 1.38
CA VAL A 56 -10.22 -0.88 0.60
C VAL A 56 -9.03 -0.36 1.41
N PHE A 57 -7.94 -1.12 1.47
CA PHE A 57 -6.73 -0.75 2.21
C PHE A 57 -5.51 -1.46 1.65
N THR A 58 -4.33 -0.85 1.79
CA THR A 58 -3.05 -1.44 1.43
C THR A 58 -2.59 -2.39 2.53
N VAL A 59 -2.43 -3.68 2.20
CA VAL A 59 -2.02 -4.73 3.15
C VAL A 59 -0.51 -4.92 3.17
N ALA A 60 0.16 -4.62 2.05
CA ALA A 60 1.60 -4.65 1.90
C ALA A 60 2.06 -3.60 0.89
N ALA A 61 3.25 -3.05 1.10
CA ALA A 61 3.87 -2.10 0.20
C ALA A 61 5.39 -2.24 0.26
N ALA A 62 6.06 -2.13 -0.88
CA ALA A 62 7.52 -2.19 -0.94
C ALA A 62 8.18 -1.01 -0.21
N ASP A 63 7.51 0.14 -0.23
CA ASP A 63 7.93 1.34 0.50
C ASP A 63 6.73 2.23 0.86
N GLU A 64 7.01 3.33 1.56
CA GLU A 64 6.01 4.33 1.96
C GLU A 64 5.35 5.02 0.77
N LEU A 65 6.08 5.18 -0.36
CA LEU A 65 5.56 5.82 -1.55
C LEU A 65 4.39 5.03 -2.15
N ALA A 66 4.52 3.69 -2.22
CA ALA A 66 3.44 2.84 -2.71
C ALA A 66 2.17 3.00 -1.87
N SER A 67 2.31 3.01 -0.53
CA SER A 67 1.18 3.23 0.37
C SER A 67 0.51 4.58 0.14
N GLN A 68 1.29 5.65 -0.05
CA GLN A 68 0.78 6.98 -0.33
C GLN A 68 0.03 7.05 -1.66
N LEU A 69 0.56 6.41 -2.71
CA LEU A 69 -0.08 6.38 -4.03
C LEU A 69 -1.40 5.60 -4.01
N ASP A 70 -1.45 4.51 -3.27
CA ASP A 70 -2.67 3.73 -3.07
C ASP A 70 -3.71 4.54 -2.28
N GLU A 71 -3.31 5.17 -1.17
CA GLU A 71 -4.17 5.99 -0.31
C GLU A 71 -4.79 7.17 -1.07
N GLN A 72 -4.05 7.82 -1.96
CA GLN A 72 -4.60 8.89 -2.79
C GLN A 72 -5.77 8.42 -3.65
N GLN A 73 -5.74 7.18 -4.16
CA GLN A 73 -6.85 6.61 -4.91
C GLN A 73 -8.06 6.36 -4.01
N TYR A 74 -7.84 5.91 -2.76
CA TYR A 74 -8.93 5.69 -1.81
C TYR A 74 -9.60 6.99 -1.36
N GLU A 75 -8.82 8.07 -1.19
CA GLU A 75 -9.33 9.39 -0.82
C GLU A 75 -10.15 10.03 -1.95
N LEU A 76 -9.74 9.81 -3.19
CA LEU A 76 -10.44 10.30 -4.37
C LEU A 76 -11.65 9.44 -4.75
N ASP A 77 -11.75 8.20 -4.26
CA ASP A 77 -12.72 7.18 -4.63
C ASP A 77 -12.63 6.75 -6.11
N PHE A 78 -11.48 6.97 -6.75
CA PHE A 78 -11.18 6.53 -8.12
C PHE A 78 -9.67 6.45 -8.36
N GLY A 79 -9.29 5.71 -9.41
CA GLY A 79 -7.93 5.48 -9.83
C GLY A 79 -7.75 4.10 -10.45
N PRO A 80 -6.55 3.79 -11.01
CA PRO A 80 -6.30 2.50 -11.66
C PRO A 80 -6.52 1.30 -10.73
N CYS A 81 -6.13 1.42 -9.46
CA CYS A 81 -6.35 0.38 -8.46
C CYS A 81 -7.84 0.09 -8.24
N LEU A 82 -8.63 1.13 -7.97
CA LEU A 82 -10.06 0.96 -7.70
C LEU A 82 -10.82 0.49 -8.93
N GLN A 83 -10.43 0.95 -10.12
CA GLN A 83 -11.00 0.46 -11.37
C GLN A 83 -10.68 -1.02 -11.59
N ALA A 84 -9.44 -1.47 -11.34
CA ALA A 84 -9.07 -2.88 -11.46
C ALA A 84 -9.81 -3.75 -10.44
N LEU A 85 -10.02 -3.23 -9.23
CA LEU A 85 -10.77 -3.90 -8.18
C LEU A 85 -12.25 -4.08 -8.56
N ASP A 86 -12.86 -3.05 -9.12
CA ASP A 86 -14.29 -3.06 -9.49
C ASP A 86 -14.55 -3.91 -10.73
N SER A 87 -13.75 -3.74 -11.78
CA SER A 87 -13.91 -4.47 -13.04
C SER A 87 -13.45 -5.94 -12.98
N GLY A 88 -12.48 -6.26 -12.12
CA GLY A 88 -11.76 -7.53 -12.14
C GLY A 88 -10.84 -7.70 -13.35
N GLU A 89 -10.57 -6.62 -14.07
CA GLU A 89 -9.68 -6.59 -15.24
C GLU A 89 -8.41 -5.80 -14.93
N VAL A 90 -7.34 -6.13 -15.65
CA VAL A 90 -6.08 -5.37 -15.57
C VAL A 90 -6.32 -3.96 -16.07
N VAL A 91 -5.84 -2.98 -15.30
CA VAL A 91 -5.84 -1.58 -15.68
C VAL A 91 -4.42 -1.13 -15.97
N ASP A 92 -4.19 -0.73 -17.22
CA ASP A 92 -2.93 -0.19 -17.71
C ASP A 92 -3.07 1.32 -17.93
N ALA A 93 -2.23 2.08 -17.27
CA ALA A 93 -2.05 3.51 -17.47
C ALA A 93 -0.58 3.77 -17.88
N PRO A 94 -0.27 3.60 -19.17
CA PRO A 94 1.11 3.61 -19.65
C PRO A 94 1.77 4.98 -19.52
N ASP A 95 1.03 6.08 -19.64
CA ASP A 95 1.53 7.44 -19.40
C ASP A 95 0.49 8.31 -18.70
N LEU A 96 0.71 8.58 -17.43
CA LEU A 96 -0.12 9.48 -16.62
C LEU A 96 -0.12 10.93 -17.13
N GLY A 97 0.82 11.32 -17.98
CA GLY A 97 0.88 12.67 -18.54
C GLY A 97 -0.20 12.96 -19.57
N VAL A 98 -0.82 11.92 -20.13
CA VAL A 98 -1.92 12.01 -21.11
C VAL A 98 -3.18 11.26 -20.66
N GLU A 99 -3.17 10.80 -19.42
CA GLU A 99 -4.26 10.00 -18.85
C GLU A 99 -5.39 10.90 -18.35
N ASP A 100 -6.62 10.65 -18.80
CA ASP A 100 -7.80 11.45 -18.50
C ASP A 100 -8.94 10.67 -17.79
N ARG A 101 -8.79 9.34 -17.61
CA ARG A 101 -9.80 8.50 -16.97
C ARG A 101 -10.10 8.86 -15.51
N TRP A 102 -9.11 9.44 -14.80
CA TRP A 102 -9.22 9.72 -13.37
C TRP A 102 -8.85 11.18 -13.09
N GLU A 103 -9.85 12.01 -12.83
CA GLU A 103 -9.65 13.45 -12.56
C GLU A 103 -8.78 13.66 -11.30
N GLY A 104 -7.62 14.31 -11.47
CA GLY A 104 -6.73 14.67 -10.36
C GLY A 104 -5.69 13.61 -10.00
N TYR A 105 -5.99 12.32 -10.04
CA TYR A 105 -5.03 11.27 -9.66
C TYR A 105 -3.73 11.27 -10.49
N PRO A 106 -3.77 11.40 -11.84
CA PRO A 106 -2.54 11.45 -12.63
C PRO A 106 -1.61 12.58 -12.21
N MET A 107 -2.14 13.75 -11.91
CA MET A 107 -1.35 14.90 -11.47
C MET A 107 -0.69 14.66 -10.11
N ILE A 108 -1.41 14.05 -9.18
CA ILE A 108 -0.89 13.69 -7.85
C ILE A 108 0.23 12.66 -7.99
N ALA A 109 0.02 11.57 -8.72
CA ALA A 109 1.01 10.52 -8.92
C ALA A 109 2.27 11.05 -9.64
N MET A 110 2.11 11.92 -10.64
CA MET A 110 3.24 12.61 -11.29
C MET A 110 3.98 13.53 -10.31
N GLY A 111 3.31 14.16 -9.36
CA GLY A 111 3.94 14.94 -8.28
C GLY A 111 4.88 14.09 -7.42
N TYR A 112 4.63 12.80 -7.30
CA TYR A 112 5.52 11.80 -6.68
C TYR A 112 6.57 11.21 -7.66
N GLY A 113 6.59 11.64 -8.91
CA GLY A 113 7.54 11.19 -9.93
C GLY A 113 7.11 9.89 -10.64
N ILE A 114 5.85 9.48 -10.54
CA ILE A 114 5.32 8.31 -11.23
C ILE A 114 4.75 8.72 -12.59
N ARG A 115 5.06 7.94 -13.63
CA ARG A 115 4.62 8.18 -15.00
C ARG A 115 3.80 7.03 -15.58
N GLY A 116 3.97 5.79 -15.08
CA GLY A 116 3.22 4.63 -15.50
C GLY A 116 2.66 3.85 -14.31
N VAL A 117 1.45 3.31 -14.45
CA VAL A 117 0.80 2.46 -13.45
C VAL A 117 0.24 1.22 -14.14
N TYR A 118 0.49 0.06 -13.54
CA TYR A 118 -0.06 -1.21 -13.98
C TYR A 118 -0.70 -1.92 -12.80
N SER A 119 -2.04 -1.97 -12.78
CA SER A 119 -2.84 -2.53 -11.69
C SER A 119 -3.44 -3.86 -12.09
N VAL A 120 -3.04 -4.93 -11.38
CA VAL A 120 -3.43 -6.32 -11.68
C VAL A 120 -4.35 -6.84 -10.58
N PRO A 121 -5.61 -7.19 -10.87
CA PRO A 121 -6.53 -7.66 -9.86
C PRO A 121 -6.13 -9.04 -9.31
N LEU A 122 -6.30 -9.23 -8.00
CA LEU A 122 -6.14 -10.50 -7.30
C LEU A 122 -7.48 -11.24 -7.36
N ILE A 123 -7.58 -12.26 -8.21
CA ILE A 123 -8.82 -13.00 -8.45
C ILE A 123 -8.87 -14.26 -7.58
N VAL A 124 -9.89 -14.34 -6.73
CA VAL A 124 -10.20 -15.52 -5.90
C VAL A 124 -11.59 -16.02 -6.23
N VAL A 125 -11.69 -17.26 -6.73
CA VAL A 125 -12.97 -17.87 -7.15
C VAL A 125 -13.78 -16.95 -8.09
N GLY A 126 -13.10 -16.35 -9.07
CA GLY A 126 -13.73 -15.47 -10.07
C GLY A 126 -14.14 -14.09 -9.56
N LYS A 127 -13.74 -13.71 -8.37
CA LYS A 127 -14.01 -12.38 -7.80
C LYS A 127 -12.72 -11.65 -7.48
N PRO A 128 -12.63 -10.35 -7.78
CA PRO A 128 -11.53 -9.53 -7.34
C PRO A 128 -11.62 -9.32 -5.82
N VAL A 129 -10.55 -9.63 -5.10
CA VAL A 129 -10.43 -9.45 -3.64
C VAL A 129 -9.38 -8.42 -3.28
N GLY A 130 -8.60 -7.98 -4.26
CA GLY A 130 -7.53 -7.02 -4.10
C GLY A 130 -6.88 -6.69 -5.44
N VAL A 131 -5.79 -5.94 -5.39
CA VAL A 131 -5.03 -5.48 -6.56
C VAL A 131 -3.54 -5.45 -6.22
N LEU A 132 -2.70 -5.91 -7.14
CA LEU A 132 -1.27 -5.64 -7.17
C LEU A 132 -1.04 -4.38 -8.01
N ASN A 133 -0.56 -3.31 -7.39
CA ASN A 133 -0.28 -2.03 -8.03
C ASN A 133 1.21 -1.88 -8.28
N LEU A 134 1.62 -1.75 -9.54
CA LEU A 134 2.99 -1.53 -9.97
C LEU A 134 3.13 -0.10 -10.48
N TYR A 135 4.11 0.62 -9.95
CA TYR A 135 4.37 2.03 -10.25
C TYR A 135 5.72 2.20 -10.92
N ALA A 136 5.77 2.91 -12.04
CA ALA A 136 6.98 3.18 -12.81
C ALA A 136 7.23 4.69 -12.99
N ARG A 137 8.51 5.09 -13.09
CA ARG A 137 8.92 6.49 -13.28
C ARG A 137 8.95 6.95 -14.73
N THR A 138 8.87 6.01 -15.67
CA THR A 138 8.88 6.29 -17.09
C THR A 138 7.55 5.94 -17.73
N PRO A 139 7.12 6.67 -18.76
CA PRO A 139 5.96 6.25 -19.54
C PRO A 139 6.28 4.96 -20.32
N ASP A 140 5.24 4.24 -20.73
CA ASP A 140 5.32 2.99 -21.51
C ASP A 140 6.28 1.94 -20.92
N ALA A 141 6.42 1.92 -19.58
CA ALA A 141 7.43 1.15 -18.89
C ALA A 141 7.24 -0.37 -19.03
N PHE A 142 5.99 -0.86 -19.00
CA PHE A 142 5.69 -2.28 -18.85
C PHE A 142 5.61 -3.01 -20.18
N GLY A 143 6.67 -3.78 -20.52
CA GLY A 143 6.70 -4.66 -21.67
C GLY A 143 5.90 -5.97 -21.48
N ALA A 144 5.89 -6.81 -22.50
CA ALA A 144 5.14 -8.08 -22.46
C ALA A 144 5.62 -9.03 -21.34
N LEU A 145 6.93 -9.07 -21.10
CA LEU A 145 7.51 -9.91 -20.04
C LEU A 145 7.13 -9.38 -18.64
N ASP A 146 7.19 -8.06 -18.45
CA ASP A 146 6.83 -7.41 -17.18
C ASP A 146 5.38 -7.68 -16.82
N ARG A 147 4.48 -7.60 -17.79
CA ARG A 147 3.06 -7.93 -17.64
C ARG A 147 2.83 -9.40 -17.28
N GLN A 148 3.60 -10.33 -17.85
CA GLN A 148 3.55 -11.75 -17.48
C GLN A 148 4.03 -11.98 -16.04
N LEU A 149 5.13 -11.36 -15.65
CA LEU A 149 5.65 -11.43 -14.26
C LEU A 149 4.65 -10.83 -13.28
N ALA A 150 4.07 -9.68 -13.58
CA ALA A 150 3.04 -9.05 -12.76
C ALA A 150 1.81 -9.98 -12.58
N ALA A 151 1.34 -10.63 -13.64
CA ALA A 151 0.22 -11.57 -13.56
C ALA A 151 0.56 -12.79 -12.69
N LEU A 152 1.79 -13.31 -12.76
CA LEU A 152 2.24 -14.41 -11.91
C LEU A 152 2.29 -13.99 -10.43
N LEU A 153 2.86 -12.82 -10.13
CA LEU A 153 2.94 -12.28 -8.76
C LEU A 153 1.55 -12.03 -8.17
N ALA A 154 0.64 -11.44 -8.97
CA ALA A 154 -0.75 -11.25 -8.56
C ALA A 154 -1.46 -12.59 -8.28
N GLY A 155 -1.24 -13.61 -9.11
CA GLY A 155 -1.74 -14.97 -8.89
C GLY A 155 -1.27 -15.57 -7.56
N GLN A 156 0.00 -15.37 -7.20
CA GLN A 156 0.55 -15.85 -5.93
C GLN A 156 0.00 -15.07 -4.72
N ALA A 157 -0.12 -13.76 -4.84
CA ALA A 157 -0.78 -12.96 -3.82
C ALA A 157 -2.24 -13.42 -3.60
N ALA A 158 -2.98 -13.72 -4.67
CA ALA A 158 -4.33 -14.25 -4.60
C ALA A 158 -4.39 -15.63 -3.88
N ILE A 159 -3.41 -16.51 -4.12
CA ILE A 159 -3.28 -17.79 -3.40
C ILE A 159 -3.03 -17.54 -1.92
N ALA A 160 -2.14 -16.62 -1.57
CA ALA A 160 -1.85 -16.24 -0.19
C ALA A 160 -3.10 -15.72 0.54
N VAL A 161 -3.85 -14.82 -0.11
CA VAL A 161 -5.13 -14.32 0.40
C VAL A 161 -6.12 -15.47 0.62
N THR A 162 -6.22 -16.39 -0.35
CA THR A 162 -7.11 -17.56 -0.25
C THR A 162 -6.73 -18.47 0.93
N ALA A 163 -5.45 -18.74 1.12
CA ALA A 163 -4.95 -19.54 2.23
C ALA A 163 -5.25 -18.88 3.58
N ALA A 164 -5.03 -17.57 3.68
CA ALA A 164 -5.35 -16.79 4.87
C ALA A 164 -6.85 -16.87 5.20
N LEU A 165 -7.71 -16.67 4.21
CA LEU A 165 -9.17 -16.76 4.41
C LEU A 165 -9.67 -18.14 4.86
N ARG A 166 -8.93 -19.21 4.56
CA ARG A 166 -9.28 -20.59 4.95
C ARG A 166 -8.75 -20.98 6.32
N HIS A 167 -7.63 -20.43 6.75
CA HIS A 167 -6.92 -20.85 7.98
C HIS A 167 -7.16 -19.93 9.17
N TYR A 168 -7.66 -18.73 8.92
CA TYR A 168 -7.95 -17.79 10.00
C TYR A 168 -9.45 -17.76 10.26
N ASP A 169 -9.84 -18.13 11.50
CA ASP A 169 -11.14 -17.72 12.04
C ASP A 169 -11.27 -16.21 11.86
N GLU A 170 -12.47 -15.72 11.54
CA GLU A 170 -12.77 -14.31 11.22
C GLU A 170 -12.17 -13.31 12.23
N VAL A 171 -11.92 -13.71 13.45
CA VAL A 171 -11.33 -12.92 14.53
C VAL A 171 -9.86 -12.59 14.27
N THR A 172 -9.06 -13.57 13.85
CA THR A 172 -7.58 -13.37 13.70
C THR A 172 -7.24 -12.57 12.44
N LEU A 173 -7.98 -12.78 11.34
CA LEU A 173 -7.83 -11.96 10.13
C LEU A 173 -8.26 -10.51 10.41
N SER A 174 -9.38 -10.32 11.13
CA SER A 174 -9.85 -9.01 11.56
C SER A 174 -8.81 -8.28 12.42
N ASP A 175 -8.07 -8.97 13.28
CA ASP A 175 -7.06 -8.34 14.14
C ASP A 175 -5.79 -7.96 13.37
N HIS A 176 -5.34 -8.77 12.39
CA HIS A 176 -4.21 -8.40 11.52
C HIS A 176 -4.57 -7.23 10.60
N LEU A 177 -5.80 -7.20 10.09
CA LEU A 177 -6.32 -6.08 9.31
C LEU A 177 -6.50 -4.82 10.17
N ARG A 178 -6.89 -4.96 11.44
CA ARG A 178 -6.91 -3.85 12.40
C ARG A 178 -5.53 -3.26 12.64
N ILE A 179 -4.47 -4.08 12.67
CA ILE A 179 -3.09 -3.61 12.82
C ILE A 179 -2.66 -2.79 11.58
N ALA A 180 -3.01 -3.25 10.37
CA ALA A 180 -2.78 -2.48 9.14
C ALA A 180 -3.58 -1.15 9.13
N LEU A 181 -4.85 -1.20 9.54
CA LEU A 181 -5.73 -0.03 9.65
C LEU A 181 -5.35 0.90 10.83
N SER A 182 -4.80 0.38 11.93
CA SER A 182 -4.39 1.19 13.09
C SER A 182 -3.17 2.06 12.78
N SER A 183 -2.32 1.65 11.85
CA SER A 183 -1.20 2.48 11.39
C SER A 183 -1.70 3.78 10.75
N ARG A 184 -2.79 3.72 9.96
CA ARG A 184 -3.44 4.89 9.37
C ARG A 184 -4.07 5.78 10.45
N SER A 185 -4.83 5.20 11.38
CA SER A 185 -5.46 5.94 12.48
C SER A 185 -4.43 6.71 13.33
N VAL A 186 -3.23 6.14 13.54
CA VAL A 186 -2.15 6.80 14.28
C VAL A 186 -1.56 7.97 13.50
N ILE A 187 -1.41 7.82 12.17
CA ILE A 187 -0.92 8.90 11.29
C ILE A 187 -1.95 10.01 11.19
N ASP A 188 -3.23 9.70 10.99
CA ASP A 188 -4.32 10.68 10.92
C ASP A 188 -4.45 11.47 12.24
N GLN A 189 -4.32 10.78 13.37
CA GLN A 189 -4.30 11.42 14.69
C GLN A 189 -3.10 12.36 14.83
N ALA A 190 -1.91 11.95 14.38
CA ALA A 190 -0.73 12.80 14.41
C ALA A 190 -0.86 14.01 13.47
N ILE A 191 -1.46 13.84 12.29
CA ILE A 191 -1.81 14.95 11.39
C ILE A 191 -2.73 15.94 12.11
N GLY A 192 -3.81 15.48 12.74
CA GLY A 192 -4.71 16.33 13.51
C GLY A 192 -4.00 17.12 14.61
N ILE A 193 -3.06 16.49 15.31
CA ILE A 193 -2.24 17.11 16.33
C ILE A 193 -1.36 18.23 15.75
N VAL A 194 -0.63 17.95 14.65
CA VAL A 194 0.25 18.93 13.98
C VAL A 194 -0.56 20.09 13.42
N MET A 195 -1.74 19.81 12.82
CA MET A 195 -2.66 20.85 12.35
C MET A 195 -3.09 21.78 13.47
N ALA A 196 -3.46 21.23 14.63
CA ALA A 196 -3.85 22.03 15.80
C ALA A 196 -2.71 22.90 16.31
N GLN A 197 -1.48 22.38 16.34
CA GLN A 197 -0.30 23.11 16.81
C GLN A 197 0.16 24.22 15.84
N GLN A 198 0.15 23.92 14.52
CA GLN A 198 0.70 24.82 13.50
C GLN A 198 -0.36 25.64 12.77
N ARG A 199 -1.66 25.38 13.02
CA ARG A 199 -2.80 26.00 12.33
C ARG A 199 -2.70 25.87 10.80
N GLY A 200 -2.20 24.71 10.34
CA GLY A 200 -1.96 24.40 8.94
C GLY A 200 -3.02 23.46 8.36
N THR A 201 -2.84 23.11 7.06
CA THR A 201 -3.66 22.13 6.37
C THR A 201 -3.17 20.70 6.63
N PRO A 202 -3.98 19.65 6.34
CA PRO A 202 -3.55 18.26 6.44
C PRO A 202 -2.27 17.96 5.67
N GLU A 203 -2.13 18.51 4.46
CA GLU A 203 -0.97 18.32 3.59
C GLU A 203 0.30 18.92 4.21
N GLN A 204 0.17 20.09 4.83
CA GLN A 204 1.29 20.73 5.53
C GLN A 204 1.70 19.93 6.77
N ALA A 205 0.73 19.44 7.54
CA ALA A 205 0.97 18.61 8.71
C ALA A 205 1.65 17.29 8.32
N PHE A 206 1.18 16.65 7.25
CA PHE A 206 1.79 15.43 6.72
C PHE A 206 3.24 15.67 6.25
N ALA A 207 3.50 16.79 5.55
CA ALA A 207 4.86 17.16 5.11
C ALA A 207 5.83 17.32 6.30
N VAL A 208 5.36 17.84 7.43
CA VAL A 208 6.15 17.95 8.67
C VAL A 208 6.50 16.55 9.21
N LEU A 209 5.51 15.67 9.35
CA LEU A 209 5.73 14.30 9.82
C LEU A 209 6.69 13.54 8.91
N ARG A 210 6.53 13.67 7.59
CA ARG A 210 7.42 13.07 6.59
C ARG A 210 8.86 13.59 6.72
N THR A 211 9.04 14.88 6.92
CA THR A 211 10.37 15.48 7.10
C THR A 211 11.05 14.92 8.36
N ILE A 212 10.30 14.72 9.45
CA ILE A 212 10.84 14.13 10.69
C ILE A 212 11.22 12.66 10.45
N SER A 213 10.34 11.89 9.79
CA SER A 213 10.57 10.49 9.43
C SER A 213 11.85 10.32 8.61
N GLN A 214 12.02 11.12 7.55
CA GLN A 214 13.21 11.11 6.70
C GLN A 214 14.48 11.51 7.45
N ARG A 215 14.44 12.58 8.26
CA ARG A 215 15.61 13.04 9.03
C ARG A 215 16.06 12.04 10.07
N ARG A 216 15.12 11.34 10.72
CA ARG A 216 15.39 10.37 11.76
C ARG A 216 15.62 8.96 11.22
N ASN A 217 15.36 8.73 9.92
CA ASN A 217 15.39 7.42 9.27
C ASN A 217 14.57 6.37 10.02
N ILE A 218 13.35 6.74 10.42
CA ILE A 218 12.37 5.86 11.09
C ILE A 218 11.04 5.92 10.37
N LYS A 219 10.26 4.84 10.45
CA LYS A 219 8.95 4.75 9.76
C LYS A 219 8.02 5.86 10.23
N LEU A 220 7.26 6.48 9.32
CA LEU A 220 6.32 7.56 9.59
C LEU A 220 5.35 7.22 10.73
N ARG A 221 4.82 5.99 10.75
CA ARG A 221 3.95 5.48 11.82
C ARG A 221 4.59 5.55 13.22
N VAL A 222 5.92 5.39 13.31
CA VAL A 222 6.65 5.47 14.58
C VAL A 222 6.72 6.92 15.03
N VAL A 223 7.01 7.85 14.12
CA VAL A 223 6.96 9.30 14.41
C VAL A 223 5.57 9.71 14.88
N ALA A 224 4.54 9.24 14.20
CA ALA A 224 3.15 9.53 14.53
C ALA A 224 2.76 8.99 15.91
N ALA A 225 3.14 7.76 16.24
CA ALA A 225 2.89 7.16 17.55
C ALA A 225 3.59 7.92 18.69
N GLU A 226 4.87 8.26 18.51
CA GLU A 226 5.63 9.05 19.49
C GLU A 226 4.99 10.41 19.76
N LEU A 227 4.45 11.07 18.72
CA LEU A 227 3.76 12.34 18.86
C LEU A 227 2.47 12.19 19.66
N GLY A 228 1.68 11.16 19.38
CA GLY A 228 0.45 10.86 20.14
C GLY A 228 0.72 10.58 21.62
N GLU A 229 1.75 9.77 21.94
CA GLU A 229 2.15 9.48 23.31
C GLU A 229 2.64 10.73 24.07
N THR A 230 3.37 11.61 23.39
CA THR A 230 3.90 12.83 24.00
C THR A 230 2.77 13.74 24.50
N ILE A 231 1.68 13.83 23.74
CA ILE A 231 0.54 14.70 24.11
C ILE A 231 -0.31 14.04 25.19
N SER A 232 -0.54 12.74 25.13
CA SER A 232 -1.28 12.01 26.17
C SER A 232 -0.61 12.12 27.55
N ARG A 233 0.70 12.34 27.60
CA ARG A 233 1.45 12.56 28.84
C ARG A 233 1.43 14.01 29.32
N THR A 234 1.01 14.97 28.50
CA THR A 234 1.08 16.40 28.77
C THR A 234 -0.26 16.98 29.26
N GLU A 235 -1.37 16.22 29.21
CA GLU A 235 -2.62 16.62 29.83
C GLU A 235 -2.55 16.39 31.35
N PRO A 236 -2.60 17.47 32.19
CA PRO A 236 -2.71 17.30 33.63
C PRO A 236 -4.11 16.74 33.95
N ALA A 237 -4.15 15.73 34.82
CA ALA A 237 -5.38 15.23 35.39
C ALA A 237 -6.14 16.38 36.03
N THR A 238 -7.17 16.89 35.41
CA THR A 238 -8.16 17.78 36.07
C THR A 238 -8.98 16.92 37.02
N THR A 239 -8.51 16.81 38.25
CA THR A 239 -9.31 16.41 39.39
C THR A 239 -10.35 17.51 39.64
N GLY A 240 -11.52 17.37 39.03
CA GLY A 240 -12.71 18.10 39.38
C GLY A 240 -13.39 17.40 40.55
N GLU A 241 -13.16 17.87 41.76
CA GLU A 241 -13.95 17.56 42.93
C GLU A 241 -15.37 18.11 42.74
N PRO A 242 -16.45 17.36 42.97
CA PRO A 242 -17.79 17.92 42.95
C PRO A 242 -18.01 18.67 44.27
N ALA A 243 -18.10 20.00 44.20
CA ALA A 243 -18.57 20.81 45.30
C ALA A 243 -20.04 20.45 45.64
N ALA A 244 -20.25 20.01 46.84
CA ALA A 244 -21.56 19.88 47.46
C ALA A 244 -22.24 21.26 47.63
N PHE A 245 -23.50 21.33 47.15
CA PHE A 245 -24.60 22.07 47.75
C PHE A 245 -25.92 21.42 47.36
#